data_71c11bd1f905f57a6c059100a932be69
#
_entry.id   71c11bd1f905f57a6c059100a932be69
#
_cell.length_a   1.000
_cell.length_b   1.000
_cell.length_c   1.000
_cell.angle_alpha   90.00
_cell.angle_beta   90.00
_cell.angle_gamma   90.00
#
_symmetry.space_group_name_H-M   'P 1'
#
loop_
_entity.id
_entity.type
_entity.pdbx_description
1 polymer ?
#
loop_
_entity_poly.entity_id
_entity_poly.type
_entity_poly.pdbx_seq_one_letter_code
_entity_poly.pdbx_strand_id
1 'polypeptide(L)'
;MEYPQLTPNEYKGPKATLHTNYGDIEVILFPTQAPKAVENFLTHAKDGYYDGIIFHRVINDFMIQGGDPTGTGFSGESIWGHNFEDEFSDDLFNINGALSMANGGPMTNGSQFFIVQNQHMEPAFASQLAGAGYPQAIVDAYVNNGGTPWLDHRHTVFGQVANGMDIVNKIALVKTDSADKPLEDVVIENITVVD
;
A
#
# COMPACT_ATOMS: atom_id res chain seq x y z
N MET A 1 -15.32 9.00 12.21
CA MET A 1 -13.85 8.92 12.33
C MET A 1 -13.27 9.68 11.15
N GLU A 2 -12.55 10.72 11.46
CA GLU A 2 -12.16 11.67 10.44
C GLU A 2 -11.08 11.13 9.51
N TYR A 3 -10.05 10.49 10.06
CA TYR A 3 -8.95 9.90 9.28
C TYR A 3 -8.61 8.52 9.82
N PRO A 4 -9.21 7.46 9.25
CA PRO A 4 -9.07 6.11 9.81
C PRO A 4 -7.64 5.56 9.81
N GLN A 5 -6.78 6.06 8.92
CA GLN A 5 -5.38 5.65 8.86
C GLN A 5 -4.57 6.05 10.09
N LEU A 6 -4.98 7.09 10.80
CA LEU A 6 -4.24 7.58 11.97
C LEU A 6 -4.41 6.69 13.20
N THR A 7 -5.50 5.93 13.24
CA THR A 7 -5.81 4.98 14.33
C THR A 7 -6.26 3.64 13.75
N PRO A 8 -5.37 2.95 12.98
CA PRO A 8 -5.80 1.78 12.22
C PRO A 8 -6.29 0.62 13.11
N ASN A 9 -5.75 0.49 14.31
CA ASN A 9 -6.17 -0.57 15.24
C ASN A 9 -7.54 -0.33 15.86
N GLU A 10 -8.07 0.88 15.77
CA GLU A 10 -9.40 1.23 16.27
C GLU A 10 -10.48 1.13 15.20
N TYR A 11 -10.09 1.06 13.94
CA TYR A 11 -11.02 0.97 12.82
C TYR A 11 -11.66 -0.42 12.76
N LYS A 12 -12.97 -0.45 12.63
CA LYS A 12 -13.74 -1.71 12.53
C LYS A 12 -14.05 -1.99 11.05
N GLY A 13 -13.23 -2.78 10.44
CA GLY A 13 -13.38 -3.17 9.05
C GLY A 13 -12.58 -4.43 8.75
N PRO A 14 -12.58 -4.88 7.50
CA PRO A 14 -11.87 -6.08 7.13
C PRO A 14 -10.35 -5.91 7.31
N LYS A 15 -9.71 -7.00 7.72
CA LYS A 15 -8.26 -7.08 7.93
C LYS A 15 -7.68 -8.18 7.08
N ALA A 16 -6.45 -7.99 6.65
CA ALA A 16 -5.69 -9.02 5.96
C ALA A 16 -4.29 -9.09 6.56
N THR A 17 -3.78 -10.31 6.74
CA THR A 17 -2.40 -10.53 7.16
C THR A 17 -1.65 -11.16 6.02
N LEU A 18 -0.65 -10.44 5.50
CA LEU A 18 0.28 -10.94 4.50
C LEU A 18 1.36 -11.72 5.23
N HIS A 19 1.36 -13.03 5.06
CA HIS A 19 2.39 -13.90 5.63
C HIS A 19 3.56 -13.97 4.64
N THR A 20 4.64 -13.26 4.95
CA THR A 20 5.82 -13.23 4.09
C THR A 20 6.95 -14.07 4.68
N ASN A 21 7.93 -14.41 3.85
CA ASN A 21 9.13 -15.08 4.33
C ASN A 21 10.03 -14.19 5.23
N TYR A 22 9.65 -12.92 5.44
CA TYR A 22 10.29 -12.00 6.37
C TYR A 22 9.48 -11.78 7.64
N GLY A 23 8.22 -12.19 7.66
CA GLY A 23 7.30 -12.02 8.78
C GLY A 23 5.92 -11.56 8.32
N ASP A 24 5.05 -11.29 9.27
CA ASP A 24 3.66 -10.95 9.03
C ASP A 24 3.46 -9.43 8.93
N ILE A 25 2.64 -9.01 7.98
CA ILE A 25 2.21 -7.63 7.81
C ILE A 25 0.69 -7.62 7.87
N GLU A 26 0.13 -7.02 8.92
CA GLU A 26 -1.31 -6.88 9.08
C GLU A 26 -1.77 -5.53 8.55
N VAL A 27 -2.73 -5.56 7.65
CA VAL A 27 -3.34 -4.35 7.08
C VAL A 27 -4.83 -4.29 7.41
N ILE A 28 -5.30 -3.08 7.66
CA ILE A 28 -6.73 -2.77 7.75
C ILE A 28 -7.17 -2.17 6.43
N LEU A 29 -8.36 -2.52 5.97
CA LEU A 29 -8.88 -2.08 4.67
C LEU A 29 -10.08 -1.16 4.83
N PHE A 30 -10.27 -0.25 3.87
CA PHE A 30 -11.26 0.83 3.94
C PHE A 30 -12.30 0.73 2.82
N PRO A 31 -13.29 -0.20 2.95
CA PRO A 31 -14.26 -0.44 1.89
C PRO A 31 -15.25 0.72 1.67
N THR A 32 -15.41 1.61 2.65
CA THR A 32 -16.26 2.79 2.49
C THR A 32 -15.67 3.78 1.50
N GLN A 33 -14.37 4.02 1.59
CA GLN A 33 -13.66 4.98 0.74
C GLN A 33 -13.21 4.39 -0.59
N ALA A 34 -12.82 3.12 -0.60
CA ALA A 34 -12.29 2.45 -1.79
C ALA A 34 -12.93 1.07 -1.97
N PRO A 35 -14.25 1.02 -2.27
CA PRO A 35 -15.00 -0.24 -2.30
C PRO A 35 -14.48 -1.25 -3.32
N LYS A 36 -14.12 -0.81 -4.52
CA LYS A 36 -13.65 -1.71 -5.58
C LYS A 36 -12.24 -2.22 -5.31
N ALA A 37 -11.33 -1.35 -4.90
CA ALA A 37 -9.97 -1.75 -4.57
C ALA A 37 -9.96 -2.76 -3.42
N VAL A 38 -10.78 -2.54 -2.40
CA VAL A 38 -10.91 -3.47 -1.26
C VAL A 38 -11.52 -4.80 -1.72
N GLU A 39 -12.61 -4.77 -2.48
CA GLU A 39 -13.24 -6.00 -3.00
C GLU A 39 -12.26 -6.81 -3.84
N ASN A 40 -11.54 -6.14 -4.75
CA ASN A 40 -10.54 -6.75 -5.60
C ASN A 40 -9.44 -7.44 -4.77
N PHE A 41 -8.87 -6.73 -3.82
CA PHE A 41 -7.80 -7.25 -2.97
C PHE A 41 -8.29 -8.43 -2.11
N LEU A 42 -9.43 -8.28 -1.44
CA LEU A 42 -9.96 -9.33 -0.57
C LEU A 42 -10.33 -10.59 -1.35
N THR A 43 -10.96 -10.45 -2.51
CA THR A 43 -11.33 -11.59 -3.35
C THR A 43 -10.10 -12.31 -3.86
N HIS A 44 -9.11 -11.59 -4.38
CA HIS A 44 -7.84 -12.18 -4.78
C HIS A 44 -7.14 -12.89 -3.62
N ALA A 45 -7.14 -12.28 -2.44
CA ALA A 45 -6.52 -12.87 -1.25
C ALA A 45 -7.20 -14.18 -0.84
N LYS A 46 -8.54 -14.19 -0.82
CA LYS A 46 -9.34 -15.37 -0.46
C LYS A 46 -9.18 -16.50 -1.48
N ASP A 47 -9.02 -16.15 -2.76
CA ASP A 47 -8.87 -17.12 -3.85
C ASP A 47 -7.44 -17.66 -3.98
N GLY A 48 -6.50 -17.20 -3.15
CA GLY A 48 -5.11 -17.62 -3.23
C GLY A 48 -4.34 -17.01 -4.40
N TYR A 49 -4.88 -15.98 -5.02
CA TYR A 49 -4.23 -15.33 -6.18
C TYR A 49 -2.84 -14.80 -5.85
N TYR A 50 -2.67 -14.23 -4.65
CA TYR A 50 -1.41 -13.65 -4.21
C TYR A 50 -0.42 -14.65 -3.62
N ASP A 51 -0.83 -15.92 -3.45
CA ASP A 51 0.04 -16.93 -2.85
C ASP A 51 1.24 -17.19 -3.75
N GLY A 52 2.44 -17.06 -3.18
CA GLY A 52 3.70 -17.26 -3.89
C GLY A 52 4.16 -16.06 -4.73
N ILE A 53 3.42 -14.95 -4.75
CA ILE A 53 3.81 -13.77 -5.50
C ILE A 53 4.88 -12.99 -4.72
N ILE A 54 5.86 -12.45 -5.44
CA ILE A 54 6.97 -11.71 -4.86
C ILE A 54 6.70 -10.21 -4.83
N PHE A 55 7.42 -9.51 -3.94
CA PHE A 55 7.61 -8.06 -4.06
C PHE A 55 8.72 -7.83 -5.09
N HIS A 56 8.33 -7.52 -6.30
CA HIS A 56 9.26 -7.43 -7.44
C HIS A 56 9.97 -6.07 -7.56
N ARG A 57 9.52 -5.07 -6.81
CA ARG A 57 10.13 -3.73 -6.81
C ARG A 57 10.14 -3.19 -5.40
N VAL A 58 11.35 -2.97 -4.89
CA VAL A 58 11.57 -2.51 -3.50
C VAL A 58 12.55 -1.36 -3.53
N ILE A 59 12.13 -0.21 -3.02
CA ILE A 59 12.97 0.99 -2.92
C ILE A 59 12.87 1.52 -1.49
N ASN A 60 13.99 1.48 -0.77
CA ASN A 60 14.06 2.01 0.60
C ASN A 60 13.72 3.51 0.60
N ASP A 61 13.00 3.95 1.62
CA ASP A 61 12.50 5.31 1.75
C ASP A 61 11.54 5.72 0.62
N PHE A 62 10.82 4.75 0.06
CA PHE A 62 9.76 4.97 -0.90
C PHE A 62 8.62 3.97 -0.75
N MET A 63 8.78 2.72 -1.23
CA MET A 63 7.70 1.73 -1.17
C MET A 63 8.20 0.32 -1.44
N ILE A 64 7.38 -0.68 -1.10
CA ILE A 64 7.55 -2.05 -1.56
C ILE A 64 6.33 -2.43 -2.41
N GLN A 65 6.55 -2.95 -3.59
CA GLN A 65 5.50 -3.24 -4.58
C GLN A 65 5.49 -4.71 -4.98
N GLY A 66 4.30 -5.27 -5.05
CA GLY A 66 4.08 -6.65 -5.47
C GLY A 66 2.70 -6.83 -6.08
N GLY A 67 2.25 -8.08 -6.16
CA GLY A 67 0.91 -8.41 -6.64
C GLY A 67 0.82 -8.77 -8.11
N ASP A 68 1.96 -8.86 -8.82
CA ASP A 68 2.02 -9.34 -10.20
C ASP A 68 2.39 -10.84 -10.19
N PRO A 69 1.50 -11.73 -10.69
CA PRO A 69 1.79 -13.16 -10.71
C PRO A 69 3.05 -13.54 -11.49
N THR A 70 3.45 -12.72 -12.46
CA THR A 70 4.66 -12.96 -13.25
C THR A 70 5.92 -12.41 -12.59
N GLY A 71 5.78 -11.55 -11.58
CA GLY A 71 6.90 -10.91 -10.90
C GLY A 71 7.71 -9.95 -11.78
N THR A 72 7.15 -9.49 -12.89
CA THR A 72 7.83 -8.60 -13.85
C THR A 72 7.46 -7.13 -13.69
N GLY A 73 6.33 -6.86 -13.07
CA GLY A 73 5.75 -5.52 -12.99
C GLY A 73 4.85 -5.13 -14.16
N PHE A 74 4.73 -6.01 -15.16
CA PHE A 74 3.99 -5.72 -16.40
C PHE A 74 2.66 -6.47 -16.49
N SER A 75 2.29 -7.27 -15.51
CA SER A 75 1.12 -8.14 -15.55
C SER A 75 0.26 -8.00 -14.29
N GLY A 76 -0.75 -8.81 -14.19
CA GLY A 76 -1.73 -8.80 -13.12
C GLY A 76 -3.05 -8.21 -13.57
N GLU A 77 -4.14 -8.86 -13.16
CA GLU A 77 -5.48 -8.43 -13.55
C GLU A 77 -6.39 -8.31 -12.34
N SER A 78 -7.43 -7.49 -12.48
CA SER A 78 -8.47 -7.40 -11.45
C SER A 78 -9.35 -8.64 -11.45
N ILE A 79 -10.16 -8.78 -10.40
CA ILE A 79 -11.16 -9.85 -10.29
C ILE A 79 -12.22 -9.80 -11.41
N TRP A 80 -12.36 -8.66 -12.08
CA TRP A 80 -13.30 -8.48 -13.19
C TRP A 80 -12.70 -8.77 -14.56
N GLY A 81 -11.39 -9.08 -14.63
CA GLY A 81 -10.69 -9.39 -15.87
C GLY A 81 -10.34 -8.17 -16.73
N HIS A 82 -10.52 -6.98 -16.20
CA HIS A 82 -10.16 -5.71 -16.87
C HIS A 82 -9.71 -4.68 -15.84
N ASN A 83 -9.07 -3.60 -16.28
CA ASN A 83 -8.70 -2.51 -15.39
C ASN A 83 -9.94 -1.86 -14.76
N PHE A 84 -9.79 -1.39 -13.53
CA PHE A 84 -10.87 -0.67 -12.86
C PHE A 84 -10.44 0.75 -12.48
N GLU A 85 -11.44 1.59 -12.24
CA GLU A 85 -11.27 3.00 -11.99
C GLU A 85 -10.58 3.32 -10.66
N ASP A 86 -9.97 4.50 -10.59
CA ASP A 86 -9.41 5.04 -9.36
C ASP A 86 -10.53 5.44 -8.39
N GLU A 87 -10.24 5.31 -7.09
CA GLU A 87 -11.15 5.68 -6.01
C GLU A 87 -10.42 6.60 -5.04
N PHE A 88 -10.21 7.84 -5.46
CA PHE A 88 -9.54 8.83 -4.62
C PHE A 88 -10.50 9.36 -3.55
N SER A 89 -9.99 9.50 -2.33
CA SER A 89 -10.76 9.98 -1.19
C SER A 89 -9.98 11.05 -0.45
N ASP A 90 -10.70 12.06 0.03
CA ASP A 90 -10.14 13.11 0.86
C ASP A 90 -9.89 12.66 2.32
N ASP A 91 -10.24 11.41 2.64
CA ASP A 91 -10.02 10.81 3.96
C ASP A 91 -8.78 9.91 3.99
N LEU A 92 -8.23 9.53 2.82
CA LEU A 92 -7.12 8.59 2.71
C LEU A 92 -5.93 9.20 1.96
N PHE A 93 -4.75 8.97 2.50
CA PHE A 93 -3.50 9.57 2.01
C PHE A 93 -2.38 8.54 1.96
N ASN A 94 -1.36 8.80 1.16
CA ASN A 94 -0.17 7.95 1.07
C ASN A 94 0.82 8.25 2.20
N ILE A 95 0.34 8.23 3.43
CA ILE A 95 1.19 8.32 4.62
C ILE A 95 2.01 7.03 4.76
N ASN A 96 3.06 7.07 5.58
CA ASN A 96 3.87 5.88 5.82
C ASN A 96 2.99 4.70 6.26
N GLY A 97 3.16 3.55 5.61
CA GLY A 97 2.35 2.36 5.85
C GLY A 97 1.05 2.26 5.05
N ALA A 98 0.73 3.24 4.22
CA ALA A 98 -0.45 3.17 3.36
C ALA A 98 -0.35 2.01 2.36
N LEU A 99 -1.47 1.33 2.13
CA LEU A 99 -1.61 0.31 1.10
C LEU A 99 -2.35 0.93 -0.07
N SER A 100 -1.70 0.97 -1.22
CA SER A 100 -2.18 1.68 -2.40
C SER A 100 -2.09 0.82 -3.66
N MET A 101 -2.94 1.11 -4.66
CA MET A 101 -2.89 0.42 -5.94
C MET A 101 -1.77 0.98 -6.82
N ALA A 102 -0.92 0.07 -7.32
CA ALA A 102 -0.02 0.40 -8.41
C ALA A 102 -0.84 0.52 -9.70
N ASN A 103 -0.40 1.39 -10.61
CA ASN A 103 -1.06 1.59 -11.90
C ASN A 103 -0.08 2.04 -12.97
N GLY A 104 -0.50 1.96 -14.22
CA GLY A 104 0.26 2.46 -15.37
C GLY A 104 -0.28 3.80 -15.89
N GLY A 105 -1.00 4.54 -15.05
CA GLY A 105 -1.67 5.79 -15.37
C GLY A 105 -3.09 5.78 -14.83
N PRO A 106 -3.89 6.83 -15.09
CA PRO A 106 -5.28 6.90 -14.63
C PRO A 106 -6.11 5.69 -15.09
N MET A 107 -6.96 5.19 -14.18
CA MET A 107 -7.96 4.15 -14.50
C MET A 107 -7.36 2.81 -14.97
N THR A 108 -6.15 2.46 -14.49
CA THR A 108 -5.47 1.23 -14.91
C THR A 108 -5.16 0.27 -13.77
N ASN A 109 -6.01 0.24 -12.74
CA ASN A 109 -5.82 -0.65 -11.59
C ASN A 109 -6.10 -2.12 -11.96
N GLY A 110 -5.21 -3.00 -11.54
CA GLY A 110 -5.31 -4.45 -11.75
C GLY A 110 -5.15 -5.20 -10.44
N SER A 111 -4.04 -5.94 -10.27
CA SER A 111 -3.75 -6.68 -9.04
C SER A 111 -2.54 -6.14 -8.27
N GLN A 112 -1.70 -5.34 -8.89
CA GLN A 112 -0.49 -4.85 -8.25
C GLN A 112 -0.81 -3.77 -7.21
N PHE A 113 -0.10 -3.83 -6.10
CA PHE A 113 -0.22 -2.87 -5.00
C PHE A 113 1.15 -2.55 -4.44
N PHE A 114 1.23 -1.48 -3.65
CA PHE A 114 2.43 -1.16 -2.90
C PHE A 114 2.09 -0.73 -1.48
N ILE A 115 3.07 -0.86 -0.60
CA ILE A 115 3.01 -0.35 0.76
C ILE A 115 4.00 0.80 0.85
N VAL A 116 3.53 1.97 1.23
CA VAL A 116 4.37 3.15 1.39
C VAL A 116 5.34 2.93 2.54
N GLN A 117 6.62 3.14 2.27
CA GLN A 117 7.70 3.01 3.25
C GLN A 117 8.64 4.19 3.07
N ASN A 118 8.35 5.28 3.75
CA ASN A 118 9.24 6.43 3.82
C ASN A 118 9.06 7.09 5.17
N GLN A 119 10.10 7.00 6.02
CA GLN A 119 10.07 7.54 7.38
C GLN A 119 10.63 8.96 7.44
N HIS A 120 11.15 9.47 6.33
CA HIS A 120 11.89 10.73 6.29
C HIS A 120 11.17 11.78 5.46
N MET A 121 10.62 12.78 6.15
CA MET A 121 10.04 13.96 5.53
C MET A 121 10.73 15.19 6.08
N GLU A 122 11.23 16.02 5.18
CA GLU A 122 11.81 17.30 5.58
C GLU A 122 10.75 18.18 6.28
N PRO A 123 11.05 18.78 7.45
CA PRO A 123 10.07 19.63 8.14
C PRO A 123 9.54 20.80 7.28
N ALA A 124 10.32 21.24 6.30
CA ALA A 124 9.92 22.29 5.36
C ALA A 124 8.68 21.90 4.52
N PHE A 125 8.41 20.60 4.34
CA PHE A 125 7.22 20.14 3.63
C PHE A 125 5.92 20.48 4.36
N ALA A 126 5.96 20.72 5.68
CA ALA A 126 4.76 21.09 6.44
C ALA A 126 4.08 22.31 5.85
N SER A 127 4.85 23.35 5.53
CA SER A 127 4.30 24.59 4.92
C SER A 127 3.74 24.34 3.53
N GLN A 128 4.40 23.50 2.74
CA GLN A 128 3.96 23.16 1.37
C GLN A 128 2.64 22.39 1.41
N LEU A 129 2.52 21.40 2.30
CA LEU A 129 1.31 20.61 2.43
C LEU A 129 0.14 21.46 2.96
N ALA A 130 0.38 22.28 3.97
CA ALA A 130 -0.63 23.20 4.48
C ALA A 130 -1.09 24.19 3.40
N GLY A 131 -0.15 24.73 2.63
CA GLY A 131 -0.44 25.63 1.51
C GLY A 131 -1.23 24.96 0.37
N ALA A 132 -1.09 23.65 0.22
CA ALA A 132 -1.84 22.85 -0.75
C ALA A 132 -3.23 22.43 -0.24
N GLY A 133 -3.61 22.82 0.97
CA GLY A 133 -4.92 22.54 1.54
C GLY A 133 -5.03 21.25 2.33
N TYR A 134 -3.90 20.60 2.65
CA TYR A 134 -3.92 19.39 3.46
C TYR A 134 -4.43 19.68 4.89
N PRO A 135 -5.29 18.79 5.44
CA PRO A 135 -5.70 18.91 6.84
C PRO A 135 -4.50 18.84 7.78
N GLN A 136 -4.55 19.59 8.87
CA GLN A 136 -3.44 19.66 9.81
C GLN A 136 -3.04 18.29 10.37
N ALA A 137 -4.03 17.44 10.69
CA ALA A 137 -3.75 16.09 11.19
C ALA A 137 -2.94 15.25 10.20
N ILE A 138 -3.19 15.44 8.90
CA ILE A 138 -2.47 14.74 7.84
C ILE A 138 -1.09 15.35 7.61
N VAL A 139 -0.97 16.68 7.67
CA VAL A 139 0.34 17.34 7.64
C VAL A 139 1.24 16.80 8.76
N ASP A 140 0.69 16.72 9.97
CA ASP A 140 1.41 16.20 11.14
C ASP A 140 1.81 14.73 10.94
N ALA A 141 0.92 13.91 10.36
CA ALA A 141 1.23 12.51 10.09
C ALA A 141 2.39 12.37 9.09
N TYR A 142 2.38 13.14 8.03
CA TYR A 142 3.48 13.14 7.06
C TYR A 142 4.80 13.58 7.68
N VAL A 143 4.79 14.68 8.42
CA VAL A 143 6.01 15.24 9.00
C VAL A 143 6.58 14.32 10.09
N ASN A 144 5.72 13.77 10.94
CA ASN A 144 6.16 12.96 12.08
C ASN A 144 6.51 11.51 11.70
N ASN A 145 5.79 10.93 10.75
CA ASN A 145 5.90 9.51 10.43
C ASN A 145 6.36 9.22 8.99
N GLY A 146 6.32 10.22 8.12
CA GLY A 146 6.72 10.08 6.73
C GLY A 146 5.58 9.72 5.79
N GLY A 147 5.93 9.47 4.55
CA GLY A 147 5.01 9.11 3.49
C GLY A 147 5.43 9.65 2.13
N THR A 148 4.51 9.56 1.18
CA THR A 148 4.74 9.94 -0.22
C THR A 148 3.60 10.84 -0.73
N PRO A 149 3.49 12.09 -0.23
CA PRO A 149 2.35 12.95 -0.56
C PRO A 149 2.22 13.26 -2.06
N TRP A 150 3.30 13.17 -2.83
CA TRP A 150 3.25 13.34 -4.29
C TRP A 150 2.46 12.25 -5.01
N LEU A 151 2.11 11.15 -4.33
CA LEU A 151 1.29 10.07 -4.87
C LEU A 151 -0.21 10.24 -4.57
N ASP A 152 -0.58 11.20 -3.73
CA ASP A 152 -1.98 11.46 -3.41
C ASP A 152 -2.73 11.90 -4.66
N HIS A 153 -3.94 11.37 -4.84
CA HIS A 153 -4.78 11.56 -6.03
C HIS A 153 -4.15 11.05 -7.35
N ARG A 154 -3.15 10.15 -7.23
CA ARG A 154 -2.55 9.44 -8.37
C ARG A 154 -2.67 7.93 -8.20
N HIS A 155 -2.68 7.47 -6.97
CA HIS A 155 -2.84 6.05 -6.61
C HIS A 155 -3.95 5.92 -5.57
N THR A 156 -4.83 4.95 -5.78
CA THR A 156 -5.93 4.67 -4.86
C THR A 156 -5.38 4.08 -3.57
N VAL A 157 -5.54 4.81 -2.47
CA VAL A 157 -5.26 4.31 -1.13
C VAL A 157 -6.48 3.49 -0.67
N PHE A 158 -6.27 2.25 -0.24
CA PHE A 158 -7.38 1.39 0.18
C PHE A 158 -7.13 0.66 1.50
N GLY A 159 -5.98 0.84 2.11
CA GLY A 159 -5.64 0.22 3.39
C GLY A 159 -4.50 0.92 4.11
N GLN A 160 -4.18 0.40 5.29
CA GLN A 160 -3.09 0.90 6.12
C GLN A 160 -2.48 -0.25 6.93
N VAL A 161 -1.17 -0.29 7.02
CA VAL A 161 -0.49 -1.24 7.93
C VAL A 161 -0.88 -0.90 9.36
N ALA A 162 -1.46 -1.87 10.06
CA ALA A 162 -1.84 -1.75 11.46
C ALA A 162 -0.77 -2.35 12.37
N ASN A 163 -0.16 -3.46 11.94
CA ASN A 163 0.92 -4.14 12.65
C ASN A 163 1.89 -4.72 11.61
N GLY A 164 3.19 -4.74 11.95
CA GLY A 164 4.21 -5.31 11.06
C GLY A 164 4.95 -4.28 10.22
N MET A 165 4.90 -2.99 10.56
CA MET A 165 5.68 -1.98 9.85
C MET A 165 7.18 -2.23 9.97
N ASP A 166 7.64 -2.85 11.06
CA ASP A 166 9.02 -3.31 11.23
C ASP A 166 9.41 -4.33 10.15
N ILE A 167 8.49 -5.19 9.75
CA ILE A 167 8.70 -6.15 8.65
C ILE A 167 8.79 -5.42 7.31
N VAL A 168 7.92 -4.44 7.06
CA VAL A 168 7.98 -3.61 5.85
C VAL A 168 9.33 -2.89 5.77
N ASN A 169 9.79 -2.30 6.88
CA ASN A 169 11.08 -1.63 6.94
C ASN A 169 12.25 -2.59 6.66
N LYS A 170 12.16 -3.81 7.18
CA LYS A 170 13.15 -4.86 6.94
C LYS A 170 13.22 -5.26 5.47
N ILE A 171 12.06 -5.43 4.83
CA ILE A 171 11.97 -5.73 3.41
C ILE A 171 12.57 -4.59 2.58
N ALA A 172 12.29 -3.35 2.95
CA ALA A 172 12.80 -2.17 2.23
C ALA A 172 14.34 -2.10 2.19
N LEU A 173 15.02 -2.76 3.12
CA LEU A 173 16.49 -2.75 3.23
C LEU A 173 17.17 -3.91 2.51
N VAL A 174 16.44 -4.81 1.86
CA VAL A 174 17.06 -5.93 1.15
C VAL A 174 17.86 -5.45 -0.05
N LYS A 175 18.86 -6.24 -0.44
CA LYS A 175 19.66 -5.94 -1.63
C LYS A 175 18.82 -6.16 -2.88
N THR A 176 18.93 -5.23 -3.82
CA THR A 176 18.20 -5.22 -5.08
C THR A 176 19.15 -5.12 -6.26
N ASP A 177 18.64 -5.48 -7.43
CA ASP A 177 19.36 -5.30 -8.70
C ASP A 177 19.12 -3.87 -9.26
N SER A 178 19.59 -3.63 -10.48
CA SER A 178 19.48 -2.32 -11.14
C SER A 178 18.03 -1.92 -11.48
N ALA A 179 17.11 -2.87 -11.43
CA ALA A 179 15.67 -2.65 -11.65
C ALA A 179 14.89 -2.61 -10.32
N ASP A 180 15.57 -2.46 -9.19
CA ASP A 180 15.00 -2.44 -7.85
C ASP A 180 14.29 -3.74 -7.45
N LYS A 181 14.63 -4.84 -8.10
CA LYS A 181 14.10 -6.16 -7.76
C LYS A 181 15.00 -6.82 -6.71
N PRO A 182 14.45 -7.33 -5.60
CA PRO A 182 15.24 -8.04 -4.60
C PRO A 182 16.05 -9.19 -5.21
N LEU A 183 17.33 -9.30 -4.81
CA LEU A 183 18.21 -10.38 -5.28
C LEU A 183 17.75 -11.75 -4.76
N GLU A 184 17.22 -11.78 -3.54
CA GLU A 184 16.55 -12.95 -2.97
C GLU A 184 15.06 -12.63 -2.88
N ASP A 185 14.23 -13.55 -3.33
CA ASP A 185 12.79 -13.31 -3.40
C ASP A 185 12.18 -13.00 -2.04
N VAL A 186 11.43 -11.91 -1.98
CA VAL A 186 10.53 -11.58 -0.87
C VAL A 186 9.15 -12.05 -1.27
N VAL A 187 8.68 -13.11 -0.63
CA VAL A 187 7.50 -13.85 -1.08
C VAL A 187 6.32 -13.64 -0.13
N ILE A 188 5.15 -13.40 -0.69
CA ILE A 188 3.88 -13.53 0.02
C ILE A 188 3.52 -15.02 0.00
N GLU A 189 3.68 -15.70 1.13
CA GLU A 189 3.38 -17.13 1.20
C GLU A 189 1.89 -17.38 1.09
N ASN A 190 1.10 -16.62 1.83
CA ASN A 190 -0.37 -16.58 1.75
C ASN A 190 -0.89 -15.33 2.46
N ILE A 191 -2.19 -15.09 2.34
CA ILE A 191 -2.87 -13.98 3.01
C ILE A 191 -4.07 -14.53 3.78
N THR A 192 -4.13 -14.23 5.08
CA THR A 192 -5.29 -14.54 5.93
C THR A 192 -6.20 -13.33 5.96
N VAL A 193 -7.50 -13.55 5.69
CA VAL A 193 -8.50 -12.47 5.68
C VAL A 193 -9.48 -12.65 6.83
N VAL A 194 -9.78 -11.56 7.52
CA VAL A 194 -10.83 -11.49 8.56
C VAL A 194 -11.77 -10.34 8.17
N ASP A 195 -12.99 -10.68 7.86
CA ASP A 195 -14.02 -9.71 7.48
C ASP A 195 -14.64 -9.02 8.69
#